data_d1000b9085baf6d8868b5510fc79bdb3
#
_entry.id   d1000b9085baf6d8868b5510fc79bdb3
#
_cell.length_a   1.000
_cell.length_b   1.000
_cell.length_c   1.000
_cell.angle_alpha   90.00
_cell.angle_beta   90.00
_cell.angle_gamma   90.00
#
_symmetry.space_group_name_H-M   'P 1'
#
loop_
_entity.id
_entity.type
_entity.pdbx_description
1 polymer ?
#
loop_
_entity_poly.entity_id
_entity_poly.type
_entity_poly.pdbx_seq_one_letter_code
_entity_poly.pdbx_strand_id
1 'polypeptide(L)'
;MQVAASDAVRGLKTFEKLDVPIIGVIENMSGDFFGTGAGEQLARQYNTAYLGTIPMDANVRRGGDDGRPIVVAFPESEAAQALRRIARDVAARVSVLTLQVQADNIIPITMIG
;
A
#
# COMPACT_ATOMS: atom_id res chain seq x y z
N MET A 1 6.99 16.33 -7.67
CA MET A 1 5.69 15.71 -7.96
C MET A 1 5.77 14.69 -9.07
N GLN A 2 6.07 15.12 -10.28
CA GLN A 2 6.21 14.20 -11.41
C GLN A 2 7.33 13.20 -11.20
N VAL A 3 8.40 13.59 -10.51
CA VAL A 3 9.52 12.71 -10.20
C VAL A 3 9.06 11.54 -9.32
N ALA A 4 8.27 11.82 -8.28
CA ALA A 4 7.77 10.78 -7.40
C ALA A 4 6.84 9.81 -8.14
N ALA A 5 5.95 10.33 -8.99
CA ALA A 5 5.07 9.50 -9.80
C ALA A 5 5.86 8.64 -10.79
N SER A 6 6.89 9.22 -11.42
CA SER A 6 7.74 8.48 -12.35
C SER A 6 8.50 7.35 -11.67
N ASP A 7 8.97 7.59 -10.44
CA ASP A 7 9.66 6.56 -9.66
C ASP A 7 8.72 5.43 -9.27
N ALA A 8 7.48 5.76 -8.90
CA ALA A 8 6.47 4.76 -8.59
C ALA A 8 6.15 3.90 -9.82
N VAL A 9 5.99 4.51 -10.99
CA VAL A 9 5.74 3.77 -12.22
C VAL A 9 6.89 2.83 -12.55
N ARG A 10 8.13 3.28 -12.39
CA ARG A 10 9.29 2.42 -12.63
C ARG A 10 9.31 1.23 -11.68
N GLY A 11 8.99 1.45 -10.41
CA GLY A 11 8.89 0.37 -9.43
C GLY A 11 7.83 -0.64 -9.81
N LEU A 12 6.64 -0.17 -10.19
CA LEU A 12 5.55 -1.04 -10.59
C LEU A 12 5.90 -1.87 -11.82
N LYS A 13 6.53 -1.26 -12.82
CA LYS A 13 6.96 -1.98 -14.01
C LYS A 13 7.99 -3.06 -13.69
N THR A 14 8.90 -2.78 -12.77
CA THR A 14 9.88 -3.75 -12.31
C THR A 14 9.20 -4.94 -11.63
N PHE A 15 8.25 -4.69 -10.76
CA PHE A 15 7.49 -5.75 -10.09
C PHE A 15 6.71 -6.60 -11.09
N GLU A 16 6.12 -5.98 -12.11
CA GLU A 16 5.43 -6.72 -13.16
C GLU A 16 6.38 -7.68 -13.89
N LYS A 17 7.59 -7.20 -14.23
CA LYS A 17 8.59 -8.04 -14.90
C LYS A 17 9.03 -9.22 -14.07
N LEU A 18 9.06 -9.06 -12.74
CA LEU A 18 9.46 -10.10 -11.81
C LEU A 18 8.30 -10.97 -11.34
N ASP A 19 7.11 -10.76 -11.88
CA ASP A 19 5.88 -11.45 -11.46
C ASP A 19 5.59 -11.29 -9.96
N VAL A 20 5.92 -10.13 -9.41
CA VAL A 20 5.60 -9.81 -8.03
C VAL A 20 4.19 -9.22 -7.97
N PRO A 21 3.28 -9.82 -7.19
CA PRO A 21 1.92 -9.29 -7.09
C PRO A 21 1.90 -7.90 -6.49
N ILE A 22 1.10 -7.00 -7.08
CA ILE A 22 0.88 -5.66 -6.55
C ILE A 22 -0.44 -5.69 -5.80
N ILE A 23 -0.38 -5.52 -4.49
CA ILE A 23 -1.56 -5.60 -3.61
C ILE A 23 -2.37 -4.31 -3.67
N GLY A 24 -1.70 -3.18 -3.78
CA GLY A 24 -2.37 -1.91 -3.81
C GLY A 24 -1.41 -0.74 -3.86
N VAL A 25 -1.98 0.45 -3.90
CA VAL A 25 -1.23 1.71 -3.94
C VAL A 25 -1.63 2.55 -2.73
N ILE A 26 -0.64 3.08 -2.04
CA ILE A 26 -0.81 4.00 -0.92
C ILE A 26 -0.17 5.33 -1.30
N GLU A 27 -0.91 6.41 -1.14
CA GLU A 27 -0.38 7.75 -1.37
C GLU A 27 0.09 8.34 -0.05
N ASN A 28 1.40 8.41 0.11
CA ASN A 28 2.00 8.96 1.32
C ASN A 28 2.32 10.43 1.12
N MET A 29 2.11 11.22 2.17
CA MET A 29 2.36 12.66 2.14
C MET A 29 1.53 13.36 1.09
N SER A 30 0.27 13.02 1.02
CA SER A 30 -0.66 13.71 0.15
C SER A 30 -0.75 15.17 0.58
N GLY A 31 -0.96 15.99 -0.37
CA GLY A 31 -1.12 17.40 -0.14
C GLY A 31 -1.07 18.12 -1.45
N ASP A 32 -0.94 19.42 -1.37
CA ASP A 32 -0.96 20.28 -2.55
C ASP A 32 0.21 20.00 -3.50
N PHE A 33 1.23 19.33 -3.02
CA PHE A 33 2.44 19.07 -3.81
C PHE A 33 2.26 17.98 -4.87
N PHE A 34 1.35 17.04 -4.65
CA PHE A 34 1.25 15.86 -5.51
C PHE A 34 -0.02 15.85 -6.35
N GLY A 35 -0.86 16.85 -6.20
CA GLY A 35 -2.14 16.89 -6.87
C GLY A 35 -3.08 15.82 -6.31
N THR A 36 -4.34 15.96 -6.62
CA THR A 36 -5.37 15.06 -6.12
C THR A 36 -5.56 13.90 -7.10
N GLY A 37 -5.60 12.68 -6.59
CA GLY A 37 -5.98 11.53 -7.38
C GLY A 37 -4.88 10.82 -8.14
N ALA A 38 -3.61 11.22 -7.96
CA ALA A 38 -2.50 10.57 -8.64
C ALA A 38 -2.37 9.09 -8.25
N GLY A 39 -2.51 8.78 -6.96
CA GLY A 39 -2.47 7.40 -6.48
C GLY A 39 -3.62 6.56 -6.99
N GLU A 40 -4.83 7.13 -7.03
CA GLU A 40 -5.99 6.45 -7.59
C GLU A 40 -5.83 6.13 -9.07
N GLN A 41 -5.31 7.09 -9.84
CA GLN A 41 -5.06 6.87 -11.27
C GLN A 41 -4.06 5.74 -11.48
N LEU A 42 -3.00 5.73 -10.69
CA LEU A 42 -1.98 4.71 -10.76
C LEU A 42 -2.56 3.34 -10.44
N ALA A 43 -3.38 3.25 -9.40
CA ALA A 43 -4.04 2.01 -9.02
C ALA A 43 -4.94 1.49 -10.15
N ARG A 44 -5.70 2.38 -10.79
CA ARG A 44 -6.54 1.99 -11.92
C ARG A 44 -5.72 1.52 -13.11
N GLN A 45 -4.64 2.22 -13.41
CA GLN A 45 -3.77 1.87 -14.52
C GLN A 45 -3.17 0.48 -14.37
N TYR A 46 -2.83 0.10 -13.15
CA TYR A 46 -2.23 -1.20 -12.85
C TYR A 46 -3.24 -2.23 -12.34
N ASN A 47 -4.52 -1.91 -12.44
CA ASN A 47 -5.61 -2.81 -12.04
C ASN A 47 -5.43 -3.36 -10.62
N THR A 48 -5.13 -2.48 -9.70
CA THR A 48 -4.98 -2.82 -8.30
C THR A 48 -5.80 -1.87 -7.43
N ALA A 49 -5.85 -2.13 -6.13
CA ALA A 49 -6.64 -1.33 -5.22
C ALA A 49 -5.91 -0.04 -4.84
N TYR A 50 -6.67 1.03 -4.69
CA TYR A 50 -6.18 2.23 -4.03
C TYR A 50 -6.50 2.09 -2.54
N LEU A 51 -5.48 1.97 -1.71
CA LEU A 51 -5.65 1.68 -0.29
C LEU A 51 -5.83 2.93 0.57
N GLY A 52 -5.52 4.07 0.02
CA GLY A 52 -5.80 5.32 0.69
C GLY A 52 -4.62 6.25 0.75
N THR A 53 -4.83 7.33 1.46
CA THR A 53 -3.89 8.43 1.59
C THR A 53 -3.48 8.57 3.05
N ILE A 54 -2.18 8.74 3.29
CA ILE A 54 -1.67 9.09 4.61
C ILE A 54 -1.42 10.59 4.60
N PRO A 55 -2.15 11.37 5.41
CA PRO A 55 -1.97 12.82 5.42
C PRO A 55 -0.58 13.22 5.94
N MET A 56 -0.10 14.33 5.44
CA MET A 56 1.15 14.91 5.93
C MET A 56 0.98 15.32 7.39
N ASP A 57 1.85 14.81 8.26
CA ASP A 57 1.80 15.10 9.69
C ASP A 57 3.24 15.16 10.21
N ALA A 58 3.60 16.31 10.78
CA ALA A 58 4.93 16.51 11.36
C ALA A 58 5.24 15.51 12.47
N ASN A 59 4.21 15.02 13.17
CA ASN A 59 4.39 14.04 14.24
C ASN A 59 4.81 12.68 13.73
N VAL A 60 4.49 12.32 12.49
CA VAL A 60 4.96 11.07 11.88
C VAL A 60 6.47 11.09 11.77
N ARG A 61 7.02 12.18 11.26
CA ARG A 61 8.45 12.35 11.12
C ARG A 61 9.14 12.39 12.46
N ARG A 62 8.58 13.15 13.41
CA ARG A 62 9.14 13.26 14.77
C ARG A 62 9.13 11.91 15.46
N GLY A 63 8.05 11.16 15.36
CA GLY A 63 7.94 9.84 15.92
C GLY A 63 8.96 8.87 15.37
N GLY A 64 9.21 8.93 14.06
CA GLY A 64 10.26 8.14 13.42
C GLY A 64 11.64 8.43 13.97
N ASP A 65 11.96 9.72 14.14
CA ASP A 65 13.24 10.15 14.69
C ASP A 65 13.41 9.75 16.16
N ASP A 66 12.34 9.81 16.94
CA ASP A 66 12.35 9.50 18.35
C ASP A 66 12.12 8.01 18.66
N GLY A 67 11.84 7.21 17.66
CA GLY A 67 11.52 5.81 17.85
C GLY A 67 10.13 5.57 18.45
N ARG A 68 9.22 6.54 18.33
CA ARG A 68 7.84 6.43 18.83
C ARG A 68 6.87 6.58 17.65
N PRO A 69 6.36 5.49 17.10
CA PRO A 69 5.43 5.57 15.98
C PRO A 69 4.19 6.39 16.32
N ILE A 70 3.65 7.08 15.32
CA ILE A 70 2.51 7.98 15.52
C ILE A 70 1.28 7.23 16.03
N VAL A 71 1.11 5.96 15.67
CA VAL A 71 -0.03 5.16 16.12
C VAL A 71 0.01 4.93 17.64
N VAL A 72 1.20 5.00 18.24
CA VAL A 72 1.39 4.87 19.68
C VAL A 72 1.37 6.25 20.35
N ALA A 73 2.09 7.21 19.79
CA ALA A 73 2.25 8.54 20.40
C ALA A 73 1.00 9.42 20.23
N PHE A 74 0.36 9.36 19.05
CA PHE A 74 -0.80 10.19 18.74
C PHE A 74 -1.88 9.34 18.07
N PRO A 75 -2.51 8.41 18.81
CA PRO A 75 -3.44 7.44 18.21
C PRO A 75 -4.71 8.07 17.62
N GLU A 76 -5.07 9.28 18.07
CA GLU A 76 -6.26 9.98 17.58
C GLU A 76 -6.00 10.86 16.38
N SER A 77 -4.76 10.99 15.94
CA SER A 77 -4.43 11.82 14.78
C SER A 77 -4.98 11.21 13.50
N GLU A 78 -5.23 12.04 12.50
CA GLU A 78 -5.70 11.58 11.19
C GLU A 78 -4.71 10.61 10.54
N ALA A 79 -3.42 10.90 10.69
CA ALA A 79 -2.38 10.03 10.15
C ALA A 79 -2.38 8.65 10.83
N ALA A 80 -2.54 8.61 12.15
CA ALA A 80 -2.61 7.34 12.88
C ALA A 80 -3.84 6.54 12.48
N GLN A 81 -4.99 7.18 12.35
CA GLN A 81 -6.22 6.52 11.92
C GLN A 81 -6.09 5.99 10.49
N ALA A 82 -5.49 6.77 9.59
CA ALA A 82 -5.25 6.35 8.22
C ALA A 82 -4.31 5.15 8.16
N LEU A 83 -3.23 5.17 8.93
CA LEU A 83 -2.28 4.05 8.98
C LEU A 83 -2.94 2.77 9.48
N ARG A 84 -3.78 2.86 10.53
CA ARG A 84 -4.47 1.68 11.04
C ARG A 84 -5.46 1.12 10.02
N ARG A 85 -6.22 1.98 9.33
CA ARG A 85 -7.15 1.56 8.29
C ARG A 85 -6.43 0.88 7.15
N ILE A 86 -5.35 1.49 6.68
CA ILE A 86 -4.56 0.93 5.58
C ILE A 86 -3.94 -0.40 5.98
N ALA A 87 -3.43 -0.50 7.20
CA ALA A 87 -2.85 -1.75 7.69
C ALA A 87 -3.86 -2.88 7.71
N ARG A 88 -5.10 -2.60 8.13
CA ARG A 88 -6.18 -3.60 8.09
C ARG A 88 -6.50 -4.02 6.67
N ASP A 89 -6.58 -3.08 5.75
CA ASP A 89 -6.88 -3.38 4.35
C ASP A 89 -5.75 -4.19 3.70
N VAL A 90 -4.50 -3.85 4.00
CA VAL A 90 -3.35 -4.62 3.52
C VAL A 90 -3.40 -6.04 4.06
N ALA A 91 -3.66 -6.21 5.34
CA ALA A 91 -3.74 -7.53 5.95
C ALA A 91 -4.85 -8.38 5.31
N ALA A 92 -6.01 -7.79 5.06
CA ALA A 92 -7.11 -8.48 4.41
C ALA A 92 -6.75 -8.92 2.99
N ARG A 93 -6.10 -8.05 2.22
CA ARG A 93 -5.71 -8.37 0.85
C ARG A 93 -4.62 -9.43 0.80
N VAL A 94 -3.66 -9.37 1.71
CA VAL A 94 -2.61 -10.40 1.82
C VAL A 94 -3.23 -11.75 2.15
N SER A 95 -4.22 -11.79 3.04
CA SER A 95 -4.91 -13.03 3.39
C SER A 95 -5.61 -13.64 2.18
N VAL A 96 -6.31 -12.82 1.38
CA VAL A 96 -6.97 -13.30 0.17
C VAL A 96 -5.95 -13.86 -0.83
N LEU A 97 -4.87 -13.13 -1.06
CA LEU A 97 -3.81 -13.56 -1.98
C LEU A 97 -3.18 -14.88 -1.52
N THR A 98 -2.92 -15.01 -0.23
CA THR A 98 -2.35 -16.23 0.33
C THR A 98 -3.29 -17.43 0.13
N LEU A 99 -4.59 -17.25 0.36
CA LEU A 99 -5.57 -18.28 0.14
C LEU A 99 -5.65 -18.70 -1.34
N GLN A 100 -5.56 -17.75 -2.25
CA GLN A 100 -5.55 -18.04 -3.68
C GLN A 100 -4.33 -18.87 -4.07
N VAL A 101 -3.15 -18.51 -3.58
CA VAL A 101 -1.92 -19.25 -3.84
C VAL A 101 -2.02 -20.67 -3.29
N GLN A 102 -2.54 -20.83 -2.09
CA GLN A 102 -2.72 -22.16 -1.49
C GLN A 102 -3.72 -23.00 -2.28
N ALA A 103 -4.81 -22.41 -2.74
CA ALA A 103 -5.80 -23.12 -3.55
C ALA A 103 -5.19 -23.58 -4.86
N ASP A 104 -4.42 -22.75 -5.52
CA ASP A 104 -3.75 -23.09 -6.78
C ASP A 104 -2.74 -24.22 -6.59
N ASN A 105 -2.07 -24.27 -5.46
CA ASN A 105 -1.11 -25.33 -5.15
C ASN A 105 -1.78 -26.64 -4.74
N ILE A 106 -2.95 -26.57 -4.11
CA ILE A 106 -3.68 -27.77 -3.66
C ILE A 106 -4.24 -28.55 -4.84
N ILE A 107 -4.76 -27.87 -5.85
CA ILE A 107 -5.40 -28.52 -7.00
C ILE A 107 -4.49 -29.55 -7.68
N PRO A 108 -3.24 -29.25 -8.04
CA PRO A 108 -2.35 -30.24 -8.64
C PRO A 108 -2.09 -31.44 -7.73
N ILE A 109 -1.96 -31.21 -6.42
CA ILE A 109 -1.74 -32.29 -5.44
C ILE A 109 -2.95 -33.21 -5.39
N THR A 110 -4.15 -32.63 -5.40
CA THR A 110 -5.39 -33.39 -5.36
C THR A 110 -5.54 -34.26 -6.61
N MET A 111 -5.14 -33.74 -7.75
CA MET A 111 -5.25 -34.47 -9.02
C MET A 111 -4.27 -35.64 -9.13
N ILE A 112 -3.14 -35.55 -8.47
CA ILE A 112 -2.11 -36.60 -8.45
C ILE A 112 -2.47 -37.69 -7.47
N GLY A 113 -3.04 -37.32 -6.38
CA GLY A 113 -3.39 -38.24 -5.31
C GLY A 113 -4.69 -38.90 -5.53
#